data_48f7c736afdb97170b506b216245b1d1
#
_entry.id   48f7c736afdb97170b506b216245b1d1
#
_cell.length_a   1.000
_cell.length_b   1.000
_cell.length_c   1.000
_cell.angle_alpha   90.00
_cell.angle_beta   90.00
_cell.angle_gamma   90.00
#
_symmetry.space_group_name_H-M   'P 1'
#
loop_
_entity.id
_entity.type
_entity.pdbx_description
1 polymer ?
#
loop_
_entity_poly.entity_id
_entity_poly.type
_entity_poly.pdbx_seq_one_letter_code
_entity_poly.pdbx_strand_id
1 'polypeptide(L)'
;KEYWRDELLESFSWNKVLHDGYFNKIKTQNVTEEFKLNDLSNDLKSYSNSSNSGFELTLYTKVGMGDGQQSNNPWLQEFPDPITRASWDNYLTISASDAKNLGIKNVNVANGGLNGSYANLKVKNTLLKVPVIIQPGQAKQSIGLALGYGKVKGIKEEMQVGVNAFKFYNNFNPVQKADVSLADGFHEFACVQLHNTLMGRGDIVKETTLEIFNTKNKKDWNPVPVVSKNHIEEYVTSPEVDMYKEFDRSIGHHFNLSIDLNACTGCGACVIACHAENNVPVVGKREVRKS
;
A
#
# COMPACT_ATOMS: atom_id res chain seq x y z
N LYS A 1 32.85 -18.15 -12.34
CA LYS A 1 33.81 -17.14 -11.87
C LYS A 1 34.81 -16.81 -12.94
N GLU A 2 35.49 -17.83 -13.50
CA GLU A 2 36.46 -17.69 -14.60
C GLU A 2 35.83 -17.08 -15.85
N TYR A 3 34.66 -17.56 -16.28
CA TYR A 3 33.92 -16.99 -17.41
C TYR A 3 33.61 -15.49 -17.23
N TRP A 4 33.16 -15.10 -16.07
CA TRP A 4 32.89 -13.68 -15.79
C TRP A 4 34.12 -12.82 -15.83
N ARG A 5 35.23 -13.34 -15.28
CA ARG A 5 36.49 -12.62 -15.23
C ARG A 5 37.14 -12.52 -16.60
N ASP A 6 37.19 -13.62 -17.30
CA ASP A 6 38.04 -13.74 -18.48
C ASP A 6 37.31 -13.37 -19.79
N GLU A 7 36.00 -13.66 -19.87
CA GLU A 7 35.18 -13.38 -21.07
C GLU A 7 34.42 -12.06 -21.03
N LEU A 8 33.86 -11.69 -19.90
CA LEU A 8 33.02 -10.51 -19.80
C LEU A 8 33.75 -9.25 -19.31
N LEU A 9 34.79 -9.42 -18.52
CA LEU A 9 35.50 -8.33 -17.87
C LEU A 9 36.92 -8.09 -18.40
N GLU A 10 37.25 -8.55 -19.62
CA GLU A 10 38.60 -8.45 -20.23
C GLU A 10 39.28 -7.08 -20.05
N SER A 11 38.52 -5.99 -20.06
CA SER A 11 39.03 -4.63 -19.94
C SER A 11 38.82 -3.99 -18.57
N PHE A 12 38.28 -4.75 -17.58
CA PHE A 12 37.95 -4.24 -16.27
C PHE A 12 38.77 -4.92 -15.17
N SER A 13 39.15 -4.16 -14.13
CA SER A 13 39.75 -4.76 -12.95
C SER A 13 38.71 -5.58 -12.18
N TRP A 14 38.93 -6.87 -12.03
CA TRP A 14 38.07 -7.78 -11.28
C TRP A 14 37.80 -7.29 -9.86
N ASN A 15 38.85 -6.84 -9.16
CA ASN A 15 38.70 -6.34 -7.78
C ASN A 15 37.85 -5.06 -7.71
N LYS A 16 37.96 -4.19 -8.70
CA LYS A 16 37.15 -2.97 -8.77
C LYS A 16 35.68 -3.30 -9.01
N VAL A 17 35.39 -4.22 -9.94
CA VAL A 17 34.01 -4.65 -10.21
C VAL A 17 33.39 -5.33 -9.00
N LEU A 18 34.11 -6.11 -8.23
CA LEU A 18 33.63 -6.70 -6.98
C LEU A 18 33.38 -5.66 -5.90
N HIS A 19 34.22 -4.65 -5.80
CA HIS A 19 34.08 -3.55 -4.85
C HIS A 19 32.86 -2.67 -5.19
N ASP A 20 32.71 -2.30 -6.46
CA ASP A 20 31.67 -1.38 -6.93
C ASP A 20 30.30 -2.09 -7.07
N GLY A 21 30.29 -3.42 -7.15
CA GLY A 21 29.07 -4.23 -7.31
C GLY A 21 28.45 -4.20 -8.71
N TYR A 22 29.05 -3.48 -9.65
CA TYR A 22 28.59 -3.39 -11.04
C TYR A 22 29.76 -3.13 -12.00
N PHE A 23 29.53 -3.36 -13.30
CA PHE A 23 30.39 -2.86 -14.37
C PHE A 23 29.53 -2.33 -15.52
N ASN A 24 30.03 -1.32 -16.21
CA ASN A 24 29.35 -0.74 -17.36
C ASN A 24 30.25 -0.91 -18.61
N LYS A 25 29.83 -1.80 -19.53
CA LYS A 25 30.49 -2.04 -20.80
C LYS A 25 29.94 -1.15 -21.93
N ILE A 26 28.86 -0.40 -21.66
CA ILE A 26 28.23 0.46 -22.66
C ILE A 26 29.09 1.72 -22.81
N LYS A 27 29.70 1.90 -23.96
CA LYS A 27 30.24 3.21 -24.35
C LYS A 27 29.03 4.12 -24.57
N THR A 28 28.85 5.08 -23.70
CA THR A 28 27.88 6.16 -23.93
C THR A 28 28.28 6.86 -25.23
N GLN A 29 27.59 6.58 -26.30
CA GLN A 29 27.59 7.48 -27.45
C GLN A 29 26.79 8.71 -26.98
N ASN A 30 27.41 9.86 -26.96
CA ASN A 30 26.68 11.11 -26.83
C ASN A 30 25.87 11.28 -28.11
N VAL A 31 24.65 10.74 -28.08
CA VAL A 31 23.68 11.01 -29.14
C VAL A 31 23.14 12.40 -28.85
N THR A 32 23.64 13.40 -29.57
CA THR A 32 23.01 14.70 -29.65
C THR A 32 21.83 14.57 -30.60
N GLU A 33 20.72 14.01 -30.10
CA GLU A 33 19.45 14.11 -30.81
C GLU A 33 18.91 15.54 -30.58
N GLU A 34 18.80 16.29 -31.65
CA GLU A 34 18.07 17.56 -31.62
C GLU A 34 16.59 17.26 -31.36
N PHE A 35 16.07 17.88 -30.32
CA PHE A 35 14.66 17.76 -29.97
C PHE A 35 13.79 18.36 -31.08
N LYS A 36 13.09 17.54 -31.84
CA LYS A 36 12.20 17.99 -32.93
C LYS A 36 10.85 18.39 -32.34
N LEU A 37 10.65 19.70 -32.16
CA LEU A 37 9.39 20.28 -31.68
C LEU A 37 8.17 20.09 -32.62
N ASN A 38 8.40 19.64 -33.87
CA ASN A 38 7.33 19.56 -34.89
C ASN A 38 6.24 18.52 -34.56
N ASP A 39 6.55 17.50 -33.77
CA ASP A 39 5.58 16.45 -33.42
C ASP A 39 4.76 16.82 -32.19
N LEU A 40 5.26 17.68 -31.31
CA LEU A 40 4.61 18.06 -30.06
C LEU A 40 3.24 18.70 -30.28
N SER A 41 3.08 19.53 -31.32
CA SER A 41 1.80 20.19 -31.62
C SER A 41 0.70 19.22 -32.09
N ASN A 42 1.10 18.14 -32.76
CA ASN A 42 0.16 17.09 -33.19
C ASN A 42 -0.24 16.21 -32.01
N ASP A 43 0.70 15.88 -31.15
CA ASP A 43 0.45 15.11 -29.92
C ASP A 43 -0.43 15.90 -28.93
N LEU A 44 -0.17 17.19 -28.76
CA LEU A 44 -1.03 18.07 -27.94
C LEU A 44 -2.45 18.21 -28.53
N LYS A 45 -2.58 18.32 -29.86
CA LYS A 45 -3.90 18.33 -30.53
C LYS A 45 -4.62 17.00 -30.36
N SER A 46 -3.94 15.87 -30.50
CA SER A 46 -4.52 14.54 -30.30
C SER A 46 -5.00 14.35 -28.86
N TYR A 47 -4.24 14.87 -27.89
CA TYR A 47 -4.60 14.86 -26.47
C TYR A 47 -5.81 15.77 -26.17
N SER A 48 -5.82 16.98 -26.72
CA SER A 48 -6.93 17.93 -26.51
C SER A 48 -8.24 17.49 -27.19
N ASN A 49 -8.15 16.74 -28.30
CA ASN A 49 -9.30 16.20 -29.03
C ASN A 49 -9.82 14.88 -28.45
N SER A 50 -9.15 14.29 -27.42
CA SER A 50 -9.68 13.13 -26.73
C SER A 50 -11.02 13.51 -26.07
N SER A 51 -12.11 12.84 -26.46
CA SER A 51 -13.45 13.14 -25.98
C SER A 51 -13.51 13.16 -24.45
N ASN A 52 -14.15 14.17 -23.87
CA ASN A 52 -14.36 14.31 -22.43
C ASN A 52 -15.38 13.29 -21.83
N SER A 53 -15.76 12.26 -22.60
CA SER A 53 -16.70 11.22 -22.17
C SER A 53 -15.96 10.02 -21.57
N GLY A 54 -16.54 9.42 -20.54
CA GLY A 54 -16.01 8.25 -19.84
C GLY A 54 -15.11 8.58 -18.65
N PHE A 55 -14.66 7.53 -17.97
CA PHE A 55 -13.74 7.65 -16.85
C PHE A 55 -12.28 7.73 -17.30
N GLU A 56 -11.45 8.40 -16.54
CA GLU A 56 -10.00 8.37 -16.68
C GLU A 56 -9.44 7.26 -15.81
N LEU A 57 -8.99 6.18 -16.46
CA LEU A 57 -8.33 5.07 -15.78
C LEU A 57 -6.84 5.36 -15.60
N THR A 58 -6.37 5.39 -14.38
CA THR A 58 -4.95 5.41 -14.03
C THR A 58 -4.50 4.01 -13.62
N LEU A 59 -3.47 3.49 -14.29
CA LEU A 59 -2.78 2.28 -13.86
C LEU A 59 -1.58 2.67 -13.00
N TYR A 60 -1.46 2.05 -11.83
CA TYR A 60 -0.41 2.38 -10.87
C TYR A 60 0.15 1.14 -10.18
N THR A 61 1.29 1.29 -9.52
CA THR A 61 1.88 0.25 -8.69
C THR A 61 1.57 0.51 -7.22
N LYS A 62 1.12 -0.53 -6.50
CA LYS A 62 1.01 -0.46 -5.04
C LYS A 62 2.38 -0.51 -4.38
N VAL A 63 2.50 0.14 -3.22
CA VAL A 63 3.73 0.18 -2.44
C VAL A 63 4.27 -1.21 -2.13
N GLY A 64 3.41 -2.14 -1.69
CA GLY A 64 3.83 -3.49 -1.30
C GLY A 64 4.11 -4.41 -2.49
N MET A 65 3.30 -4.33 -3.55
CA MET A 65 3.33 -5.31 -4.65
C MET A 65 4.12 -4.83 -5.86
N GLY A 66 4.31 -3.52 -6.01
CA GLY A 66 4.96 -2.97 -7.19
C GLY A 66 4.29 -3.39 -8.50
N ASP A 67 5.08 -3.77 -9.47
CA ASP A 67 4.62 -4.29 -10.76
C ASP A 67 4.28 -5.80 -10.76
N GLY A 68 4.45 -6.47 -9.61
CA GLY A 68 4.18 -7.89 -9.44
C GLY A 68 5.38 -8.82 -9.60
N GLN A 69 6.61 -8.31 -9.72
CA GLN A 69 7.81 -9.15 -9.75
C GLN A 69 7.89 -10.04 -8.49
N GLN A 70 7.46 -9.53 -7.36
CA GLN A 70 7.46 -10.24 -6.09
C GLN A 70 6.08 -10.81 -5.71
N SER A 71 5.19 -11.06 -6.66
CA SER A 71 3.83 -11.57 -6.40
C SER A 71 3.78 -12.95 -5.71
N ASN A 72 4.91 -13.67 -5.69
CA ASN A 72 5.08 -14.92 -4.95
C ASN A 72 5.53 -14.73 -3.50
N ASN A 73 5.68 -13.49 -3.02
CA ASN A 73 5.99 -13.19 -1.64
C ASN A 73 4.69 -12.99 -0.83
N PRO A 74 4.30 -13.93 0.06
CA PRO A 74 3.05 -13.85 0.79
C PRO A 74 3.01 -12.70 1.80
N TRP A 75 4.13 -12.26 2.36
CA TRP A 75 4.17 -11.10 3.24
C TRP A 75 3.80 -9.82 2.49
N LEU A 76 4.25 -9.66 1.24
CA LEU A 76 3.88 -8.51 0.42
C LEU A 76 2.43 -8.58 -0.04
N GLN A 77 1.88 -9.80 -0.27
CA GLN A 77 0.46 -9.98 -0.55
C GLN A 77 -0.41 -9.60 0.64
N GLU A 78 0.01 -9.95 1.85
CA GLU A 78 -0.72 -9.65 3.09
C GLU A 78 -0.49 -8.22 3.57
N PHE A 79 0.49 -7.50 3.02
CA PHE A 79 0.78 -6.13 3.37
C PHE A 79 -0.38 -5.21 2.99
N PRO A 80 -1.02 -4.50 3.95
CA PRO A 80 -2.18 -3.67 3.67
C PRO A 80 -1.79 -2.42 2.89
N ASP A 81 -2.63 -2.05 1.94
CA ASP A 81 -2.54 -0.76 1.26
C ASP A 81 -2.66 0.39 2.27
N PRO A 82 -1.78 1.40 2.23
CA PRO A 82 -1.76 2.46 3.22
C PRO A 82 -3.01 3.36 3.21
N ILE A 83 -3.77 3.39 2.12
CA ILE A 83 -4.97 4.21 1.98
C ILE A 83 -6.23 3.39 2.28
N THR A 84 -6.43 2.29 1.56
CA THR A 84 -7.65 1.48 1.65
C THR A 84 -7.57 0.40 2.72
N ARG A 85 -6.36 0.08 3.19
CA ARG A 85 -6.06 -1.00 4.15
C ARG A 85 -6.41 -2.39 3.67
N ALA A 86 -6.67 -2.54 2.38
CA ALA A 86 -6.93 -3.83 1.75
C ALA A 86 -5.62 -4.55 1.42
N SER A 87 -5.60 -5.85 1.69
CA SER A 87 -4.53 -6.77 1.34
C SER A 87 -5.04 -7.86 0.39
N TRP A 88 -4.15 -8.65 -0.19
CA TRP A 88 -4.47 -9.80 -1.03
C TRP A 88 -5.29 -9.51 -2.29
N ASP A 89 -5.43 -8.25 -2.72
CA ASP A 89 -6.20 -7.88 -3.90
C ASP A 89 -5.71 -6.61 -4.58
N ASN A 90 -5.99 -6.49 -5.85
CA ASN A 90 -6.20 -5.19 -6.48
C ASN A 90 -7.70 -4.98 -6.77
N TYR A 91 -8.07 -3.74 -6.90
CA TYR A 91 -9.46 -3.29 -7.04
C TYR A 91 -9.49 -1.98 -7.79
N LEU A 92 -10.65 -1.68 -8.36
CA LEU A 92 -10.93 -0.38 -8.93
C LEU A 92 -11.25 0.61 -7.80
N THR A 93 -10.51 1.71 -7.72
CA THR A 93 -10.87 2.83 -6.86
C THR A 93 -11.78 3.80 -7.59
N ILE A 94 -12.79 4.34 -6.92
CA ILE A 94 -13.77 5.25 -7.52
C ILE A 94 -14.23 6.29 -6.50
N SER A 95 -14.62 7.47 -6.95
CA SER A 95 -15.19 8.51 -6.09
C SER A 95 -16.55 8.08 -5.51
N ALA A 96 -16.89 8.59 -4.32
CA ALA A 96 -18.17 8.30 -3.70
C ALA A 96 -19.38 8.78 -4.54
N SER A 97 -19.22 9.90 -5.27
CA SER A 97 -20.27 10.44 -6.14
C SER A 97 -20.49 9.56 -7.38
N ASP A 98 -19.43 9.10 -8.02
CA ASP A 98 -19.53 8.24 -9.20
C ASP A 98 -20.05 6.86 -8.83
N ALA A 99 -19.60 6.30 -7.71
CA ALA A 99 -20.10 5.04 -7.18
C ALA A 99 -21.62 5.10 -6.95
N LYS A 100 -22.11 6.19 -6.35
CA LYS A 100 -23.55 6.42 -6.14
C LYS A 100 -24.31 6.45 -7.48
N ASN A 101 -23.79 7.15 -8.48
CA ASN A 101 -24.41 7.26 -9.81
C ASN A 101 -24.48 5.91 -10.52
N LEU A 102 -23.48 5.05 -10.33
CA LEU A 102 -23.41 3.71 -10.93
C LEU A 102 -24.11 2.62 -10.10
N GLY A 103 -24.60 2.94 -8.89
CA GLY A 103 -25.18 1.96 -7.99
C GLY A 103 -24.17 1.03 -7.31
N ILE A 104 -22.87 1.38 -7.34
CA ILE A 104 -21.78 0.64 -6.70
C ILE A 104 -21.83 0.86 -5.19
N LYS A 105 -21.66 -0.22 -4.42
CA LYS A 105 -21.75 -0.18 -2.95
C LYS A 105 -20.56 -0.87 -2.30
N ASN A 106 -20.11 -0.31 -1.18
CA ASN A 106 -19.30 -1.01 -0.19
C ASN A 106 -20.15 -1.18 1.08
N VAL A 107 -20.12 -2.37 1.66
CA VAL A 107 -20.96 -2.74 2.81
C VAL A 107 -20.10 -3.42 3.87
N ASN A 108 -20.13 -2.90 5.09
CA ASN A 108 -19.55 -3.60 6.22
C ASN A 108 -20.51 -4.72 6.65
N VAL A 109 -19.98 -5.92 6.83
CA VAL A 109 -20.73 -7.07 7.31
C VAL A 109 -20.57 -7.25 8.82
N ALA A 110 -21.42 -8.07 9.43
CA ALA A 110 -21.54 -8.19 10.89
C ALA A 110 -20.22 -8.56 11.61
N ASN A 111 -19.30 -9.26 10.94
CA ASN A 111 -17.99 -9.61 11.47
C ASN A 111 -16.91 -8.52 11.22
N GLY A 112 -17.30 -7.32 10.81
CA GLY A 112 -16.38 -6.22 10.54
C GLY A 112 -15.71 -6.24 9.16
N GLY A 113 -15.91 -7.28 8.36
CA GLY A 113 -15.37 -7.36 7.00
C GLY A 113 -16.02 -6.40 6.03
N LEU A 114 -15.29 -6.00 4.98
CA LEU A 114 -15.78 -5.15 3.90
C LEU A 114 -16.16 -5.98 2.68
N ASN A 115 -17.38 -5.79 2.17
CA ASN A 115 -17.81 -6.30 0.87
C ASN A 115 -17.95 -5.16 -0.12
N GLY A 116 -17.47 -5.36 -1.36
CA GLY A 116 -17.60 -4.37 -2.44
C GLY A 116 -18.27 -4.95 -3.67
N SER A 117 -19.07 -4.14 -4.36
CA SER A 117 -19.63 -4.50 -5.65
C SER A 117 -18.52 -4.83 -6.66
N TYR A 118 -18.85 -5.66 -7.65
CA TYR A 118 -18.04 -5.77 -8.85
C TYR A 118 -18.46 -4.72 -9.88
N ALA A 119 -17.51 -4.31 -10.72
CA ALA A 119 -17.75 -3.52 -11.91
C ALA A 119 -17.15 -4.19 -13.15
N ASN A 120 -17.79 -3.99 -14.28
CA ASN A 120 -17.22 -4.26 -15.58
C ASN A 120 -16.43 -3.03 -16.03
N LEU A 121 -15.12 -3.18 -16.15
CA LEU A 121 -14.22 -2.17 -16.64
C LEU A 121 -13.84 -2.47 -18.08
N LYS A 122 -14.13 -1.55 -18.98
CA LYS A 122 -13.86 -1.70 -20.42
C LYS A 122 -12.93 -0.59 -20.90
N VAL A 123 -11.84 -1.00 -21.53
CA VAL A 123 -10.91 -0.11 -22.23
C VAL A 123 -10.75 -0.64 -23.65
N LYS A 124 -11.18 0.14 -24.63
CA LYS A 124 -11.24 -0.30 -26.04
C LYS A 124 -12.00 -1.64 -26.16
N ASN A 125 -11.31 -2.69 -26.62
CA ASN A 125 -11.89 -4.03 -26.80
C ASN A 125 -11.66 -4.97 -25.61
N THR A 126 -10.99 -4.53 -24.56
CA THR A 126 -10.69 -5.35 -23.38
C THR A 126 -11.71 -5.07 -22.28
N LEU A 127 -12.34 -6.13 -21.78
CA LEU A 127 -13.30 -6.09 -20.69
C LEU A 127 -12.77 -6.94 -19.53
N LEU A 128 -12.79 -6.39 -18.32
CA LEU A 128 -12.49 -7.13 -17.07
C LEU A 128 -13.56 -6.86 -16.04
N LYS A 129 -13.94 -7.90 -15.30
CA LYS A 129 -14.75 -7.78 -14.09
C LYS A 129 -13.80 -7.55 -12.92
N VAL A 130 -13.93 -6.43 -12.22
CA VAL A 130 -13.04 -6.00 -11.14
C VAL A 130 -13.84 -5.65 -9.88
N PRO A 131 -13.37 -6.00 -8.68
CA PRO A 131 -13.99 -5.54 -7.46
C PRO A 131 -13.72 -4.05 -7.25
N VAL A 132 -14.61 -3.35 -6.55
CA VAL A 132 -14.55 -1.90 -6.39
C VAL A 132 -14.46 -1.50 -4.93
N ILE A 133 -13.51 -0.61 -4.63
CA ILE A 133 -13.45 0.13 -3.36
C ILE A 133 -13.79 1.59 -3.62
N ILE A 134 -14.77 2.11 -2.89
CA ILE A 134 -15.11 3.53 -2.88
C ILE A 134 -14.06 4.26 -2.06
N GLN A 135 -13.37 5.22 -2.67
CA GLN A 135 -12.31 5.98 -2.02
C GLN A 135 -12.78 7.43 -1.83
N PRO A 136 -13.12 7.83 -0.59
CA PRO A 136 -13.47 9.21 -0.29
C PRO A 136 -12.33 10.16 -0.66
N GLY A 137 -12.68 11.31 -1.24
CA GLY A 137 -11.70 12.32 -1.69
C GLY A 137 -11.13 12.09 -3.09
N GLN A 138 -11.41 10.96 -3.73
CA GLN A 138 -11.01 10.74 -5.12
C GLN A 138 -11.79 11.68 -6.06
N ALA A 139 -11.11 12.21 -7.08
CA ALA A 139 -11.71 13.10 -8.06
C ALA A 139 -12.82 12.39 -8.85
N LYS A 140 -13.87 13.13 -9.20
CA LYS A 140 -14.93 12.62 -10.07
C LYS A 140 -14.38 12.24 -11.44
N GLN A 141 -14.99 11.21 -12.04
CA GLN A 141 -14.59 10.66 -13.33
C GLN A 141 -13.15 10.13 -13.40
N SER A 142 -12.48 9.97 -12.26
CA SER A 142 -11.19 9.30 -12.17
C SER A 142 -11.33 7.95 -11.46
N ILE A 143 -10.65 6.95 -11.99
CA ILE A 143 -10.60 5.59 -11.45
C ILE A 143 -9.17 5.10 -11.46
N GLY A 144 -8.81 4.27 -10.50
CA GLY A 144 -7.48 3.69 -10.39
C GLY A 144 -7.53 2.18 -10.33
N LEU A 145 -6.58 1.50 -10.97
CA LEU A 145 -6.41 0.06 -10.88
C LEU A 145 -4.93 -0.28 -10.75
N ALA A 146 -4.58 -1.01 -9.68
CA ALA A 146 -3.19 -1.37 -9.42
C ALA A 146 -2.73 -2.52 -10.32
N LEU A 147 -1.50 -2.41 -10.81
CA LEU A 147 -0.74 -3.48 -11.47
C LEU A 147 -0.26 -4.53 -10.46
N GLY A 148 0.30 -5.63 -10.95
CA GLY A 148 1.03 -6.61 -10.16
C GLY A 148 0.23 -7.80 -9.63
N TYR A 149 -1.05 -7.88 -9.93
CA TYR A 149 -1.98 -8.93 -9.49
C TYR A 149 -2.50 -9.78 -10.66
N GLY A 150 -3.29 -10.81 -10.33
CA GLY A 150 -3.92 -11.69 -11.32
C GLY A 150 -2.94 -12.67 -12.00
N LYS A 151 -1.82 -12.97 -11.37
CA LYS A 151 -0.88 -13.99 -11.81
C LYS A 151 -1.42 -15.36 -11.43
N VAL A 152 -1.45 -16.29 -12.38
CA VAL A 152 -1.98 -17.66 -12.21
C VAL A 152 -0.87 -18.70 -12.28
N LYS A 153 0.09 -18.52 -13.19
CA LYS A 153 1.17 -19.49 -13.41
C LYS A 153 2.36 -19.23 -12.49
N GLY A 154 2.90 -20.29 -11.90
CA GLY A 154 4.14 -20.25 -11.12
C GLY A 154 4.00 -19.70 -9.70
N ILE A 155 2.77 -19.60 -9.18
CA ILE A 155 2.48 -19.26 -7.78
C ILE A 155 1.45 -20.21 -7.18
N LYS A 156 1.43 -20.31 -5.86
CA LYS A 156 0.44 -21.14 -5.14
C LYS A 156 -0.99 -20.63 -5.37
N GLU A 157 -1.97 -21.52 -5.33
CA GLU A 157 -3.38 -21.22 -5.58
C GLU A 157 -3.91 -20.11 -4.64
N GLU A 158 -3.56 -20.18 -3.36
CA GLU A 158 -3.97 -19.19 -2.35
C GLU A 158 -3.44 -17.78 -2.63
N MET A 159 -2.41 -17.68 -3.47
CA MET A 159 -1.79 -16.42 -3.87
C MET A 159 -2.26 -15.92 -5.25
N GLN A 160 -3.14 -16.69 -5.93
CA GLN A 160 -3.72 -16.31 -7.21
C GLN A 160 -4.89 -15.34 -7.01
N VAL A 161 -4.58 -14.13 -6.59
CA VAL A 161 -5.56 -13.11 -6.19
C VAL A 161 -5.55 -11.91 -7.13
N GLY A 162 -6.69 -11.20 -7.14
CA GLY A 162 -6.87 -9.99 -7.93
C GLY A 162 -7.04 -10.25 -9.43
N VAL A 163 -6.95 -9.17 -10.20
CA VAL A 163 -7.10 -9.19 -11.67
C VAL A 163 -5.84 -8.70 -12.37
N ASN A 164 -5.57 -9.23 -13.56
CA ASN A 164 -4.42 -8.83 -14.35
C ASN A 164 -4.68 -7.49 -15.07
N ALA A 165 -4.30 -6.39 -14.42
CA ALA A 165 -4.45 -5.03 -14.94
C ALA A 165 -3.51 -4.72 -16.12
N PHE A 166 -2.44 -5.51 -16.34
CA PHE A 166 -1.57 -5.34 -17.50
C PHE A 166 -2.30 -5.53 -18.85
N LYS A 167 -3.47 -6.17 -18.85
CA LYS A 167 -4.31 -6.25 -20.05
C LYS A 167 -4.77 -4.89 -20.57
N PHE A 168 -4.77 -3.88 -19.72
CA PHE A 168 -5.08 -2.48 -20.06
C PHE A 168 -3.83 -1.64 -20.33
N TYR A 169 -2.63 -2.16 -20.04
CA TYR A 169 -1.40 -1.42 -20.23
C TYR A 169 -1.08 -1.31 -21.72
N ASN A 170 -1.00 -0.10 -22.23
CA ASN A 170 -0.77 0.18 -23.64
C ASN A 170 0.20 1.36 -23.80
N ASN A 171 1.31 1.14 -24.49
CA ASN A 171 2.26 2.18 -24.91
C ASN A 171 2.72 3.13 -23.79
N PHE A 172 3.01 2.61 -22.61
CA PHE A 172 3.45 3.41 -21.46
C PHE A 172 2.50 4.58 -21.10
N ASN A 173 1.27 4.54 -21.57
CA ASN A 173 0.27 5.55 -21.24
C ASN A 173 -0.36 5.21 -19.87
N PRO A 174 -0.04 5.95 -18.79
CA PRO A 174 -0.55 5.66 -17.45
C PRO A 174 -2.03 6.02 -17.31
N VAL A 175 -2.58 6.87 -18.19
CA VAL A 175 -3.97 7.33 -18.14
C VAL A 175 -4.67 6.96 -19.44
N GLN A 176 -5.84 6.32 -19.33
CA GLN A 176 -6.64 5.88 -20.47
C GLN A 176 -8.11 6.17 -20.23
N LYS A 177 -8.88 6.37 -21.30
CA LYS A 177 -10.34 6.45 -21.19
C LYS A 177 -10.93 5.06 -21.02
N ALA A 178 -11.88 4.94 -20.10
CA ALA A 178 -12.54 3.69 -19.76
C ALA A 178 -14.04 3.86 -19.52
N ASP A 179 -14.80 2.81 -19.81
CA ASP A 179 -16.20 2.69 -19.43
C ASP A 179 -16.32 1.80 -18.20
N VAL A 180 -17.18 2.19 -17.27
CA VAL A 180 -17.46 1.46 -16.04
C VAL A 180 -18.96 1.22 -15.92
N SER A 181 -19.35 -0.02 -15.65
CA SER A 181 -20.74 -0.37 -15.35
C SER A 181 -20.78 -1.33 -14.17
N LEU A 182 -21.87 -1.29 -13.39
CA LEU A 182 -22.10 -2.23 -12.31
C LEU A 182 -22.12 -3.67 -12.86
N ALA A 183 -21.50 -4.59 -12.14
CA ALA A 183 -21.54 -6.03 -12.42
C ALA A 183 -22.13 -6.80 -11.24
N ASP A 184 -22.67 -7.97 -11.50
CA ASP A 184 -23.31 -8.81 -10.50
C ASP A 184 -22.33 -9.34 -9.46
N GLY A 185 -22.85 -9.48 -8.21
CA GLY A 185 -22.15 -10.08 -7.09
C GLY A 185 -21.36 -9.08 -6.25
N PHE A 186 -20.82 -9.58 -5.15
CA PHE A 186 -19.98 -8.84 -4.20
C PHE A 186 -18.66 -9.56 -3.99
N HIS A 187 -17.61 -8.77 -3.84
CA HIS A 187 -16.28 -9.23 -3.50
C HIS A 187 -16.03 -9.08 -2.00
N GLU A 188 -15.41 -10.07 -1.42
CA GLU A 188 -14.99 -10.05 -0.02
C GLU A 188 -13.56 -9.53 0.10
N PHE A 189 -13.40 -8.30 0.58
CA PHE A 189 -12.08 -7.71 0.82
C PHE A 189 -11.51 -8.13 2.17
N ALA A 190 -10.21 -8.35 2.20
CA ALA A 190 -9.44 -8.46 3.43
C ALA A 190 -8.85 -7.09 3.77
N CYS A 191 -9.58 -6.32 4.56
CA CYS A 191 -9.16 -5.02 5.05
C CYS A 191 -8.86 -5.10 6.54
N VAL A 192 -7.76 -4.47 6.97
CA VAL A 192 -7.41 -4.32 8.37
C VAL A 192 -7.82 -2.95 8.89
N GLN A 193 -8.03 -2.85 10.22
CA GLN A 193 -8.25 -1.56 10.90
C GLN A 193 -9.38 -0.72 10.27
N LEU A 194 -10.52 -1.34 10.00
CA LEU A 194 -11.70 -0.62 9.50
C LEU A 194 -12.35 0.29 10.55
N HIS A 195 -11.86 0.25 11.79
CA HIS A 195 -12.33 1.13 12.86
C HIS A 195 -11.90 2.57 12.60
N ASN A 196 -12.82 3.48 12.73
CA ASN A 196 -12.61 4.92 12.51
C ASN A 196 -12.82 5.76 13.80
N THR A 197 -12.97 5.10 14.94
CA THR A 197 -13.12 5.75 16.23
C THR A 197 -12.29 5.02 17.29
N LEU A 198 -11.86 5.74 18.33
CA LEU A 198 -11.23 5.17 19.52
C LEU A 198 -12.26 4.56 20.50
N MET A 199 -13.55 4.62 20.18
CA MET A 199 -14.65 4.10 21.02
C MET A 199 -14.61 4.63 22.45
N GLY A 200 -14.30 5.91 22.62
CA GLY A 200 -14.18 6.56 23.94
C GLY A 200 -12.87 6.29 24.67
N ARG A 201 -11.92 5.55 24.05
CA ARG A 201 -10.61 5.22 24.66
C ARG A 201 -9.56 6.26 24.28
N GLY A 202 -9.80 7.53 24.55
CA GLY A 202 -8.92 8.65 24.17
C GLY A 202 -7.49 8.54 24.73
N ASP A 203 -7.31 7.82 25.82
CA ASP A 203 -6.00 7.67 26.47
C ASP A 203 -5.04 6.70 25.78
N ILE A 204 -5.47 5.98 24.75
CA ILE A 204 -4.62 5.05 23.99
C ILE A 204 -3.54 5.80 23.21
N VAL A 205 -3.91 6.95 22.62
CA VAL A 205 -2.98 7.82 21.89
C VAL A 205 -2.74 9.07 22.74
N LYS A 206 -1.49 9.32 23.07
CA LYS A 206 -1.09 10.54 23.78
C LYS A 206 -0.70 11.60 22.76
N GLU A 207 -1.34 12.75 22.86
CA GLU A 207 -1.07 13.90 22.00
C GLU A 207 -0.53 15.07 22.82
N THR A 208 0.45 15.78 22.30
CA THR A 208 0.99 16.97 22.94
C THR A 208 1.61 17.91 21.89
N THR A 209 1.77 19.18 22.24
CA THR A 209 2.54 20.12 21.46
C THR A 209 3.96 20.25 21.99
N LEU A 210 4.89 20.75 21.17
CA LEU A 210 6.26 20.99 21.59
C LEU A 210 6.34 21.97 22.77
N GLU A 211 5.46 22.96 22.80
CA GLU A 211 5.37 23.94 23.90
C GLU A 211 4.97 23.25 25.20
N ILE A 212 3.93 22.44 25.20
CA ILE A 212 3.47 21.70 26.37
C ILE A 212 4.54 20.72 26.84
N PHE A 213 5.17 20.00 25.90
CA PHE A 213 6.25 19.06 26.19
C PHE A 213 7.42 19.74 26.93
N ASN A 214 7.79 20.95 26.52
CA ASN A 214 8.91 21.67 27.10
C ASN A 214 8.59 22.43 28.39
N THR A 215 7.31 22.79 28.61
CA THR A 215 6.92 23.71 29.72
C THR A 215 6.11 23.05 30.83
N LYS A 216 5.45 21.92 30.55
CA LYS A 216 4.57 21.24 31.51
C LYS A 216 5.21 19.96 32.06
N ASN A 217 4.69 19.49 33.22
CA ASN A 217 5.12 18.24 33.78
C ASN A 217 4.69 17.07 32.90
N LYS A 218 5.47 15.98 32.89
CA LYS A 218 5.19 14.75 32.13
C LYS A 218 3.76 14.22 32.38
N LYS A 219 3.26 14.29 33.59
CA LYS A 219 1.91 13.85 33.95
C LYS A 219 0.78 14.61 33.26
N ASP A 220 1.05 15.84 32.79
CA ASP A 220 0.05 16.70 32.16
C ASP A 220 -0.21 16.30 30.69
N TRP A 221 0.79 15.73 30.03
CA TRP A 221 0.71 15.28 28.64
C TRP A 221 0.88 13.76 28.45
N ASN A 222 1.31 13.05 29.48
CA ASN A 222 1.41 11.60 29.46
C ASN A 222 1.00 11.02 30.83
N PRO A 223 -0.29 11.19 31.23
CA PRO A 223 -0.79 10.66 32.48
C PRO A 223 -0.69 9.13 32.49
N VAL A 224 -0.33 8.59 33.64
CA VAL A 224 -0.37 7.14 33.88
C VAL A 224 -1.83 6.74 34.12
N PRO A 225 -2.36 5.72 33.44
CA PRO A 225 -3.71 5.23 33.68
C PRO A 225 -3.88 4.72 35.13
N VAL A 226 -5.10 4.86 35.65
CA VAL A 226 -5.48 4.33 36.97
C VAL A 226 -6.49 3.19 36.79
N VAL A 227 -6.49 2.27 37.74
CA VAL A 227 -7.47 1.19 37.85
C VAL A 227 -8.09 1.19 39.24
N SER A 228 -9.30 0.72 39.38
CA SER A 228 -9.95 0.55 40.65
C SER A 228 -9.69 -0.88 41.18
N LYS A 229 -8.98 -0.98 42.29
CA LYS A 229 -8.78 -2.22 43.03
C LYS A 229 -9.46 -2.08 44.41
N ASN A 230 -10.45 -2.89 44.67
CA ASN A 230 -11.22 -2.83 45.93
C ASN A 230 -11.79 -1.43 46.24
N HIS A 231 -12.27 -0.73 45.19
CA HIS A 231 -12.80 0.65 45.26
C HIS A 231 -11.75 1.74 45.56
N ILE A 232 -10.46 1.41 45.51
CA ILE A 232 -9.34 2.36 45.64
C ILE A 232 -8.71 2.52 44.23
N GLU A 233 -8.52 3.77 43.82
CA GLU A 233 -7.83 4.07 42.56
C GLU A 233 -6.31 3.96 42.78
N GLU A 234 -5.68 3.14 41.97
CA GLU A 234 -4.24 2.96 41.94
C GLU A 234 -3.70 3.07 40.50
N TYR A 235 -2.46 3.51 40.37
CA TYR A 235 -1.79 3.53 39.07
C TYR A 235 -1.56 2.10 38.57
N VAL A 236 -1.73 1.87 37.27
CA VAL A 236 -1.47 0.56 36.65
C VAL A 236 -0.04 0.09 36.79
N THR A 237 0.90 1.00 37.07
CA THR A 237 2.32 0.71 37.36
C THR A 237 2.61 0.43 38.82
N SER A 238 1.58 0.46 39.69
CA SER A 238 1.76 0.13 41.11
C SER A 238 2.07 -1.37 41.27
N PRO A 239 3.08 -1.75 42.09
CA PRO A 239 3.40 -3.15 42.33
C PRO A 239 2.23 -3.98 42.89
N GLU A 240 1.27 -3.32 43.52
CA GLU A 240 0.05 -3.95 44.06
C GLU A 240 -0.99 -4.31 42.98
N VAL A 241 -0.86 -3.72 41.81
CA VAL A 241 -1.78 -3.86 40.65
C VAL A 241 -1.14 -4.65 39.51
N ASP A 242 0.16 -4.50 39.32
CA ASP A 242 0.89 -5.19 38.27
C ASP A 242 0.98 -6.70 38.57
N MET A 243 0.57 -7.50 37.59
CA MET A 243 0.62 -8.98 37.72
C MET A 243 2.02 -9.53 37.49
N TYR A 244 2.93 -8.76 36.92
CA TYR A 244 4.28 -9.19 36.57
C TYR A 244 5.30 -8.18 37.09
N LYS A 245 6.45 -8.70 37.57
CA LYS A 245 7.58 -7.83 37.91
C LYS A 245 8.06 -7.11 36.65
N GLU A 246 8.32 -5.83 36.76
CA GLU A 246 8.98 -5.09 35.70
C GLU A 246 10.34 -5.72 35.38
N PHE A 247 10.65 -5.75 34.05
CA PHE A 247 12.00 -6.09 33.61
C PHE A 247 12.98 -4.98 34.08
N ASP A 248 14.17 -5.38 34.46
CA ASP A 248 15.24 -4.43 34.73
C ASP A 248 15.68 -3.75 33.45
N ARG A 249 15.18 -2.53 33.24
CA ARG A 249 15.47 -1.71 32.05
C ARG A 249 16.83 -1.00 32.14
N SER A 250 17.58 -1.18 33.19
CA SER A 250 18.96 -0.66 33.30
C SER A 250 19.96 -1.53 32.53
N ILE A 251 19.56 -2.77 32.14
CA ILE A 251 20.42 -3.72 31.43
C ILE A 251 20.13 -3.66 29.93
N GLY A 252 21.20 -3.47 29.15
CA GLY A 252 21.13 -3.47 27.70
C GLY A 252 20.71 -2.13 27.08
N HIS A 253 20.24 -2.20 25.84
CA HIS A 253 19.81 -1.04 25.08
C HIS A 253 18.28 -0.90 25.08
N HIS A 254 17.81 0.34 25.14
CA HIS A 254 16.40 0.68 24.95
C HIS A 254 16.20 1.20 23.53
N PHE A 255 15.23 0.63 22.83
CA PHE A 255 14.91 1.02 21.47
C PHE A 255 13.62 1.85 21.45
N ASN A 256 13.66 2.95 20.73
CA ASN A 256 12.51 3.77 20.44
C ASN A 256 12.36 3.94 18.92
N LEU A 257 11.12 3.95 18.46
CA LEU A 257 10.80 4.28 17.06
C LEU A 257 10.27 5.72 17.02
N SER A 258 10.99 6.59 16.32
CA SER A 258 10.55 7.96 16.05
C SER A 258 10.22 8.09 14.58
N ILE A 259 9.03 8.57 14.26
CA ILE A 259 8.55 8.73 12.89
C ILE A 259 8.19 10.19 12.66
N ASP A 260 8.90 10.84 11.73
CA ASP A 260 8.53 12.17 11.22
C ASP A 260 7.35 12.02 10.26
N LEU A 261 6.15 12.33 10.74
CA LEU A 261 4.93 12.21 9.94
C LEU A 261 4.85 13.22 8.78
N ASN A 262 5.63 14.31 8.80
CA ASN A 262 5.72 15.23 7.67
C ASN A 262 6.57 14.66 6.52
N ALA A 263 7.58 13.84 6.84
CA ALA A 263 8.45 13.20 5.86
C ALA A 263 7.97 11.78 5.49
N CYS A 264 7.10 11.18 6.29
CA CYS A 264 6.63 9.81 6.08
C CYS A 264 5.76 9.69 4.83
N THR A 265 6.17 8.85 3.88
CA THR A 265 5.42 8.56 2.65
C THR A 265 4.39 7.42 2.80
N GLY A 266 4.31 6.80 3.98
CA GLY A 266 3.43 5.64 4.19
C GLY A 266 3.87 4.36 3.46
N CYS A 267 5.14 4.24 3.07
CA CYS A 267 5.64 3.11 2.28
C CYS A 267 5.58 1.75 3.00
N GLY A 268 5.37 1.71 4.32
CA GLY A 268 5.23 0.49 5.10
C GLY A 268 6.49 -0.35 5.26
N ALA A 269 7.66 0.15 4.86
CA ALA A 269 8.92 -0.59 5.01
C ALA A 269 9.22 -0.95 6.47
N CYS A 270 8.90 -0.08 7.42
CA CYS A 270 9.02 -0.34 8.86
C CYS A 270 8.09 -1.47 9.34
N VAL A 271 6.89 -1.59 8.76
CA VAL A 271 5.94 -2.67 9.08
C VAL A 271 6.48 -4.00 8.60
N ILE A 272 6.94 -4.08 7.35
CA ILE A 272 7.51 -5.30 6.77
C ILE A 272 8.81 -5.69 7.50
N ALA A 273 9.66 -4.73 7.85
CA ALA A 273 10.86 -4.99 8.65
C ALA A 273 10.51 -5.60 10.00
N CYS A 274 9.48 -5.09 10.68
CA CYS A 274 8.98 -5.64 11.93
C CYS A 274 8.44 -7.07 11.74
N HIS A 275 7.68 -7.33 10.68
CA HIS A 275 7.18 -8.67 10.37
C HIS A 275 8.31 -9.66 10.14
N ALA A 276 9.34 -9.27 9.37
CA ALA A 276 10.48 -10.12 9.06
C ALA A 276 11.32 -10.42 10.31
N GLU A 277 11.62 -9.40 11.12
CA GLU A 277 12.44 -9.55 12.33
C GLU A 277 11.75 -10.36 13.43
N ASN A 278 10.45 -10.17 13.59
CA ASN A 278 9.67 -10.85 14.63
C ASN A 278 9.01 -12.16 14.15
N ASN A 279 9.35 -12.66 12.95
CA ASN A 279 8.79 -13.90 12.42
C ASN A 279 7.25 -13.92 12.41
N VAL A 280 6.62 -12.80 12.10
CA VAL A 280 5.16 -12.70 12.06
C VAL A 280 4.63 -13.61 10.93
N PRO A 281 3.79 -14.60 11.23
CA PRO A 281 3.30 -15.54 10.22
C PRO A 281 2.32 -14.85 9.27
N VAL A 282 2.33 -15.29 8.01
CA VAL A 282 1.29 -14.97 7.05
C VAL A 282 0.08 -15.85 7.36
N VAL A 283 -1.09 -15.24 7.52
CA VAL A 283 -2.34 -15.95 7.87
C VAL A 283 -3.29 -16.13 6.70
N GLY A 284 -3.08 -15.38 5.63
CA GLY A 284 -3.88 -15.46 4.40
C GLY A 284 -5.14 -14.59 4.40
N LYS A 285 -5.69 -14.38 3.20
CA LYS A 285 -6.82 -13.47 2.97
C LYS A 285 -8.02 -13.74 3.88
N ARG A 286 -8.37 -15.01 4.05
CA ARG A 286 -9.55 -15.43 4.84
C ARG A 286 -9.41 -15.02 6.32
N GLU A 287 -8.24 -15.20 6.90
CA GLU A 287 -8.02 -14.89 8.31
C GLU A 287 -7.88 -13.38 8.54
N VAL A 288 -7.15 -12.68 7.65
CA VAL A 288 -7.08 -11.21 7.69
C VAL A 288 -8.47 -10.56 7.67
N ARG A 289 -9.42 -11.15 6.91
CA ARG A 289 -10.79 -10.63 6.84
C ARG A 289 -11.57 -10.73 8.16
N LYS A 290 -11.14 -11.60 9.08
CA LYS A 290 -11.80 -11.78 10.37
C LYS A 290 -11.32 -10.82 11.45
N SER A 291 -10.23 -10.08 11.19
CA SER A 291 -9.57 -9.19 12.15
C SER A 291 -10.27 -7.82 12.27
#